data_60a754179c250f721cbb3a12fd2a1f09
#
_entry.id   60a754179c250f721cbb3a12fd2a1f09
#
_cell.length_a   1.000
_cell.length_b   1.000
_cell.length_c   1.000
_cell.angle_alpha   90.00
_cell.angle_beta   90.00
_cell.angle_gamma   90.00
#
_symmetry.space_group_name_H-M   'P 1'
#
loop_
_entity.id
_entity.type
_entity.pdbx_description
1 polymer ?
#
loop_
_entity_poly.entity_id
_entity_poly.type
_entity_poly.pdbx_seq_one_letter_code
_entity_poly.pdbx_strand_id
1 'polypeptide(L)'
;MTTQILRFVELSDEDRKETGRLGKLGKGDRVEVRVKRRTGPDQTLSLPPEAAALIEALLGHLLEGDRVAVLAEDQELSPNDAASILGVSRPLVVHRMEVGELPFRYVGKHRRAKLKDVLGLKSKIDAQRATMEALADDAEDLKQRYGA
;
A
#
# COMPACT_ATOMS: atom_id res chain seq x y z
N MET A 1 -11.61 -21.26 -1.85
CA MET A 1 -11.61 -20.14 -2.81
C MET A 1 -10.80 -19.01 -2.22
N THR A 2 -9.61 -18.82 -2.70
CA THR A 2 -8.80 -17.65 -2.33
C THR A 2 -9.28 -16.48 -3.18
N THR A 3 -10.12 -15.65 -2.61
CA THR A 3 -10.45 -14.38 -3.23
C THR A 3 -9.19 -13.52 -3.18
N GLN A 4 -8.55 -13.34 -4.29
CA GLN A 4 -7.43 -12.41 -4.39
C GLN A 4 -7.97 -11.01 -4.10
N ILE A 5 -7.65 -10.49 -2.93
CA ILE A 5 -8.02 -9.13 -2.55
C ILE A 5 -6.77 -8.27 -2.71
N LEU A 6 -6.44 -7.93 -3.95
CA LEU A 6 -5.62 -6.77 -4.21
C LEU A 6 -6.57 -5.63 -4.55
N ARG A 7 -6.73 -4.69 -3.65
CA ARG A 7 -7.49 -3.47 -3.91
C ARG A 7 -6.63 -2.26 -3.61
N PHE A 8 -6.48 -1.44 -4.61
CA PHE A 8 -6.03 -0.07 -4.44
C PHE A 8 -7.27 0.80 -4.22
N VAL A 9 -7.29 1.52 -3.14
CA VAL A 9 -8.39 2.39 -2.76
C VAL A 9 -7.85 3.80 -2.55
N GLU A 10 -8.53 4.76 -3.15
CA GLU A 10 -8.27 6.18 -2.99
C GLU A 10 -9.61 6.88 -2.92
N LEU A 11 -9.77 7.83 -2.01
CA LEU A 11 -10.98 8.62 -1.91
C LEU A 11 -10.86 9.90 -2.74
N SER A 12 -11.92 10.23 -3.46
CA SER A 12 -12.02 11.53 -4.12
C SER A 12 -12.10 12.67 -3.09
N ASP A 13 -11.87 13.91 -3.53
CA ASP A 13 -11.99 15.08 -2.66
C ASP A 13 -13.42 15.22 -2.10
N GLU A 14 -14.44 14.88 -2.89
CA GLU A 14 -15.84 14.90 -2.46
C GLU A 14 -16.11 13.85 -1.39
N ASP A 15 -15.68 12.59 -1.61
CA ASP A 15 -15.85 11.52 -0.64
C ASP A 15 -15.15 11.83 0.68
N ARG A 16 -13.97 12.44 0.65
CA ARG A 16 -13.25 12.86 1.85
C ARG A 16 -14.01 13.94 2.63
N LYS A 17 -14.63 14.88 1.95
CA LYS A 17 -15.45 15.93 2.57
C LYS A 17 -16.72 15.36 3.20
N GLU A 18 -17.38 14.42 2.51
CA GLU A 18 -18.59 13.77 3.02
C GLU A 18 -18.30 12.86 4.21
N THR A 19 -17.17 12.14 4.18
CA THR A 19 -16.77 11.24 5.28
C THR A 19 -16.40 12.01 6.55
N GLY A 20 -15.86 13.21 6.40
CA GLY A 20 -15.44 14.04 7.52
C GLY A 20 -14.06 13.65 8.07
N ARG A 21 -13.84 13.93 9.34
CA ARG A 21 -12.57 13.64 10.03
C ARG A 21 -12.78 12.64 11.14
N LEU A 22 -11.89 11.65 11.20
CA LEU A 22 -11.82 10.75 12.34
C LEU A 22 -10.76 11.29 13.32
N GLY A 23 -11.17 11.61 14.55
CA GLY A 23 -10.23 11.92 15.63
C GLY A 23 -9.46 10.68 16.06
N LYS A 24 -8.32 10.87 16.73
CA LYS A 24 -7.59 9.75 17.32
C LYS A 24 -8.44 9.02 18.35
N LEU A 25 -8.47 7.70 18.25
CA LEU A 25 -9.11 6.86 19.25
C LEU A 25 -8.31 6.88 20.55
N GLY A 26 -9.02 7.10 21.65
CA GLY A 26 -8.47 7.05 23.00
C GLY A 26 -8.48 5.63 23.58
N LYS A 27 -7.78 5.48 24.69
CA LYS A 27 -7.77 4.21 25.43
C LYS A 27 -9.17 3.90 25.98
N GLY A 28 -9.74 2.79 25.53
CA GLY A 28 -11.09 2.37 25.92
C GLY A 28 -12.19 2.75 24.93
N ASP A 29 -11.87 3.49 23.87
CA ASP A 29 -12.83 3.76 22.81
C ASP A 29 -13.21 2.47 22.07
N ARG A 30 -14.46 2.40 21.68
CA ARG A 30 -14.99 1.26 20.92
C ARG A 30 -15.35 1.70 19.52
N VAL A 31 -15.00 0.89 18.54
CA VAL A 31 -15.38 1.10 17.15
C VAL A 31 -16.45 0.10 16.76
N GLU A 32 -17.53 0.60 16.22
CA GLU A 32 -18.62 -0.20 15.69
C GLU A 32 -18.83 0.12 14.23
N VAL A 33 -19.06 -0.92 13.43
CA VAL A 33 -19.44 -0.77 12.02
C VAL A 33 -20.92 -1.09 11.89
N ARG A 34 -21.68 -0.11 11.41
CA ARG A 34 -23.11 -0.25 11.16
C ARG A 34 -23.37 -0.38 9.66
N VAL A 35 -23.96 -1.49 9.28
CA VAL A 35 -24.36 -1.75 7.89
C VAL A 35 -25.86 -1.48 7.79
N LYS A 36 -26.20 -0.39 7.11
CA LYS A 36 -27.59 -0.08 6.76
C LYS A 36 -27.96 -0.82 5.48
N ARG A 37 -28.87 -1.75 5.59
CA ARG A 37 -29.32 -2.53 4.43
C ARG A 37 -30.48 -1.82 3.75
N ARG A 38 -30.51 -1.89 2.43
CA ARG A 38 -31.64 -1.38 1.65
C ARG A 38 -32.92 -2.21 1.90
N THR A 39 -32.75 -3.52 2.11
CA THR A 39 -33.83 -4.47 2.41
C THR A 39 -33.38 -5.35 3.57
N GLY A 40 -34.16 -5.38 4.65
CA GLY A 40 -33.86 -6.16 5.83
C GLY A 40 -33.32 -5.35 7.00
N PRO A 41 -33.07 -5.99 8.15
CA PRO A 41 -32.62 -5.31 9.36
C PRO A 41 -31.18 -4.80 9.22
N ASP A 42 -30.87 -3.67 9.84
CA ASP A 42 -29.52 -3.16 10.00
C ASP A 42 -28.66 -4.13 10.82
N GLN A 43 -27.40 -4.18 10.51
CA GLN A 43 -26.43 -5.01 11.23
C GLN A 43 -25.36 -4.11 11.86
N THR A 44 -25.07 -4.33 13.12
CA THR A 44 -23.99 -3.66 13.83
C THR A 44 -22.94 -4.68 14.24
N LEU A 45 -21.69 -4.41 13.92
CA LEU A 45 -20.52 -5.22 14.29
C LEU A 45 -19.67 -4.41 15.25
N SER A 46 -19.42 -4.96 16.43
CA SER A 46 -18.45 -4.39 17.36
C SER A 46 -17.05 -4.94 17.03
N LEU A 47 -16.10 -4.06 16.80
CA LEU A 47 -14.75 -4.44 16.42
C LEU A 47 -13.86 -4.63 17.65
N PRO A 48 -13.06 -5.72 17.69
CA PRO A 48 -12.03 -5.86 18.70
C PRO A 48 -10.96 -4.76 18.54
N PRO A 49 -10.17 -4.46 19.60
CA PRO A 49 -9.20 -3.36 19.58
C PRO A 49 -8.20 -3.41 18.41
N GLU A 50 -7.77 -4.59 18.03
CA GLU A 50 -6.83 -4.79 16.91
C GLU A 50 -7.46 -4.41 15.56
N ALA A 51 -8.69 -4.81 15.32
CA ALA A 51 -9.44 -4.43 14.13
C ALA A 51 -9.81 -2.92 14.14
N ALA A 52 -10.12 -2.37 15.28
CA ALA A 52 -10.38 -0.94 15.44
C ALA A 52 -9.14 -0.10 15.08
N ALA A 53 -7.97 -0.50 15.55
CA ALA A 53 -6.70 0.16 15.22
C ALA A 53 -6.39 0.11 13.72
N LEU A 54 -6.66 -1.00 13.07
CA LEU A 54 -6.50 -1.14 11.61
C LEU A 54 -7.44 -0.21 10.85
N ILE A 55 -8.70 -0.14 11.24
CA ILE A 55 -9.68 0.75 10.61
C ILE A 55 -9.31 2.22 10.83
N GLU A 56 -8.85 2.59 12.00
CA GLU A 56 -8.36 3.95 12.29
C GLU A 56 -7.20 4.32 11.36
N ALA A 57 -6.19 3.48 11.25
CA ALA A 57 -5.04 3.71 10.39
C ALA A 57 -5.45 3.80 8.91
N LEU A 58 -6.31 2.90 8.45
CA LEU A 58 -6.79 2.87 7.07
C LEU A 58 -7.58 4.14 6.73
N LEU A 59 -8.53 4.53 7.56
CA LEU A 59 -9.32 5.74 7.36
C LEU A 59 -8.46 7.00 7.46
N GLY A 60 -7.50 7.04 8.37
CA GLY A 60 -6.55 8.15 8.49
C GLY A 60 -5.83 8.41 7.17
N HIS A 61 -5.24 7.39 6.57
CA HIS A 61 -4.57 7.50 5.28
C HIS A 61 -5.51 7.88 4.14
N LEU A 62 -6.68 7.24 4.05
CA LEU A 62 -7.67 7.56 3.02
C LEU A 62 -8.17 8.99 3.11
N LEU A 63 -8.39 9.50 4.32
CA LEU A 63 -8.86 10.86 4.55
C LEU A 63 -7.78 11.93 4.30
N GLU A 64 -6.49 11.56 4.41
CA GLU A 64 -5.37 12.41 4.00
C GLU A 64 -5.17 12.45 2.48
N GLY A 65 -5.85 11.61 1.75
CA GLY A 65 -5.76 11.51 0.28
C GLY A 65 -4.75 10.48 -0.21
N ASP A 66 -4.26 9.64 0.68
CA ASP A 66 -3.32 8.59 0.32
C ASP A 66 -4.02 7.46 -0.45
N ARG A 67 -3.29 6.88 -1.37
CA ARG A 67 -3.70 5.65 -2.03
C ARG A 67 -3.27 4.46 -1.19
N VAL A 68 -4.22 3.64 -0.78
CA VAL A 68 -4.00 2.50 0.10
C VAL A 68 -4.17 1.19 -0.67
N ALA A 69 -3.26 0.26 -0.47
CA ALA A 69 -3.37 -1.10 -0.97
C ALA A 69 -3.66 -2.07 0.19
N VAL A 70 -4.67 -2.90 0.01
CA VAL A 70 -5.01 -3.97 0.97
C VAL A 70 -4.66 -5.31 0.34
N LEU A 71 -3.82 -6.09 1.03
CA LEU A 71 -3.31 -7.37 0.56
C LEU A 71 -3.41 -8.42 1.66
N ALA A 72 -3.65 -9.67 1.26
CA ALA A 72 -3.49 -10.79 2.18
C ALA A 72 -2.00 -11.20 2.23
N GLU A 73 -1.54 -11.62 3.40
CA GLU A 73 -0.12 -11.95 3.64
C GLU A 73 0.41 -13.05 2.71
N ASP A 74 -0.41 -14.05 2.42
CA ASP A 74 -0.08 -15.19 1.57
C ASP A 74 -0.35 -14.97 0.08
N GLN A 75 -0.73 -13.75 -0.29
CA GLN A 75 -1.12 -13.43 -1.66
C GLN A 75 0.06 -13.48 -2.62
N GLU A 76 -0.16 -14.11 -3.77
CA GLU A 76 0.74 -14.03 -4.91
C GLU A 76 0.30 -12.94 -5.89
N LEU A 77 1.27 -12.21 -6.40
CA LEU A 77 1.07 -11.03 -7.22
C LEU A 77 1.49 -11.26 -8.67
N SER A 78 0.73 -10.70 -9.59
CA SER A 78 1.14 -10.58 -10.99
C SER A 78 2.26 -9.53 -11.15
N PRO A 79 3.00 -9.52 -12.27
CA PRO A 79 3.96 -8.44 -12.54
C PRO A 79 3.34 -7.04 -12.54
N ASN A 80 2.09 -6.90 -13.00
CA ASN A 80 1.38 -5.62 -12.95
C ASN A 80 1.11 -5.16 -11.51
N ASP A 81 0.65 -6.06 -10.66
CA ASP A 81 0.37 -5.76 -9.25
C ASP A 81 1.65 -5.41 -8.51
N ALA A 82 2.72 -6.17 -8.74
CA ALA A 82 4.04 -5.89 -8.19
C ALA A 82 4.57 -4.52 -8.65
N ALA A 83 4.40 -4.18 -9.93
CA ALA A 83 4.78 -2.88 -10.47
C ALA A 83 4.07 -1.73 -9.77
N SER A 84 2.77 -1.88 -9.50
CA SER A 84 1.97 -0.88 -8.76
C SER A 84 2.47 -0.69 -7.32
N ILE A 85 2.82 -1.77 -6.63
CA ILE A 85 3.35 -1.72 -5.26
C ILE A 85 4.76 -1.11 -5.23
N LEU A 86 5.62 -1.51 -6.16
CA LEU A 86 7.01 -1.05 -6.24
C LEU A 86 7.15 0.38 -6.78
N GLY A 87 6.11 0.90 -7.42
CA GLY A 87 6.17 2.20 -8.09
C GLY A 87 7.09 2.22 -9.30
N VAL A 88 7.16 1.14 -10.04
CA VAL A 88 8.00 0.96 -11.23
C VAL A 88 7.16 0.42 -12.39
N SER A 89 7.75 0.35 -13.59
CA SER A 89 7.08 -0.20 -14.76
C SER A 89 7.03 -1.73 -14.73
N ARG A 90 6.03 -2.33 -15.40
CA ARG A 90 5.94 -3.77 -15.55
C ARG A 90 7.20 -4.39 -16.20
N PRO A 91 7.75 -3.85 -17.30
CA PRO A 91 8.99 -4.39 -17.88
C PRO A 91 10.16 -4.43 -16.89
N LEU A 92 10.26 -3.45 -16.00
CA LEU A 92 11.30 -3.44 -14.98
C LEU A 92 11.10 -4.55 -13.95
N VAL A 93 9.85 -4.82 -13.54
CA VAL A 93 9.53 -5.96 -12.66
C VAL A 93 9.93 -7.28 -13.32
N VAL A 94 9.59 -7.47 -14.59
CA VAL A 94 9.95 -8.69 -15.35
C VAL A 94 11.46 -8.83 -15.42
N HIS A 95 12.18 -7.74 -15.68
CA HIS A 95 13.65 -7.75 -15.68
C HIS A 95 14.24 -8.15 -14.32
N ARG A 96 13.70 -7.62 -13.22
CA ARG A 96 14.10 -7.99 -11.85
C ARG A 96 13.85 -9.47 -11.55
N MET A 97 12.79 -10.03 -12.09
CA MET A 97 12.51 -11.47 -12.01
C MET A 97 13.56 -12.28 -12.79
N GLU A 98 13.88 -11.88 -14.00
CA GLU A 98 14.83 -12.57 -14.88
C GLU A 98 16.27 -12.55 -14.34
N VAL A 99 16.70 -11.47 -13.71
CA VAL A 99 18.04 -11.38 -13.09
C VAL A 99 18.11 -11.98 -11.68
N GLY A 100 17.03 -12.53 -11.18
CA GLY A 100 16.97 -13.22 -9.88
C GLY A 100 16.83 -12.31 -8.65
N GLU A 101 16.56 -11.03 -8.82
CA GLU A 101 16.35 -10.11 -7.70
C GLU A 101 14.95 -10.24 -7.07
N LEU A 102 13.96 -10.66 -7.84
CA LEU A 102 12.62 -10.94 -7.38
C LEU A 102 12.28 -12.41 -7.65
N PRO A 103 12.21 -13.25 -6.61
CA PRO A 103 11.77 -14.63 -6.75
C PRO A 103 10.36 -14.70 -7.32
N PHE A 104 10.15 -15.60 -8.25
CA PHE A 104 8.84 -15.81 -8.88
C PHE A 104 8.66 -17.27 -9.29
N ARG A 105 7.41 -17.65 -9.57
CA ARG A 105 7.06 -18.92 -10.17
C ARG A 105 6.08 -18.72 -11.32
N TYR A 106 5.97 -19.70 -12.20
CA TYR A 106 4.94 -19.72 -13.21
C TYR A 106 3.69 -20.45 -12.71
N VAL A 107 2.53 -19.85 -12.99
CA VAL A 107 1.23 -20.49 -12.89
C VAL A 107 0.67 -20.49 -14.31
N GLY A 108 0.78 -21.64 -15.01
CA GLY A 108 0.56 -21.68 -16.45
C GLY A 108 1.59 -20.82 -17.18
N LYS A 109 1.12 -19.83 -17.92
CA LYS A 109 1.97 -18.85 -18.65
C LYS A 109 2.23 -17.56 -17.86
N HIS A 110 1.68 -17.45 -16.67
CA HIS A 110 1.70 -16.23 -15.88
C HIS A 110 2.73 -16.30 -14.76
N ARG A 111 3.53 -15.26 -14.63
CA ARG A 111 4.47 -15.10 -13.51
C ARG A 111 3.73 -14.67 -12.26
N ARG A 112 4.14 -15.21 -11.12
CA ARG A 112 3.61 -14.88 -9.78
C ARG A 112 4.74 -14.70 -8.79
N ALA A 113 4.72 -13.59 -8.06
CA ALA A 113 5.66 -13.31 -6.98
C ALA A 113 4.91 -13.25 -5.64
N LYS A 114 5.55 -13.72 -4.58
CA LYS A 114 4.97 -13.62 -3.24
C LYS A 114 5.02 -12.19 -2.74
N LEU A 115 3.97 -11.76 -2.04
CA LEU A 115 3.90 -10.42 -1.46
C LEU A 115 5.14 -10.08 -0.62
N LYS A 116 5.60 -11.00 0.21
CA LYS A 116 6.76 -10.79 1.08
C LYS A 116 8.04 -10.47 0.27
N ASP A 117 8.23 -11.13 -0.88
CA ASP A 117 9.39 -10.91 -1.74
C ASP A 117 9.29 -9.55 -2.46
N VAL A 118 8.09 -9.17 -2.87
CA VAL A 118 7.82 -7.84 -3.45
C VAL A 118 8.08 -6.73 -2.42
N LEU A 119 7.63 -6.90 -1.18
CA LEU A 119 7.88 -5.92 -0.11
C LEU A 119 9.36 -5.84 0.26
N GLY A 120 10.08 -6.96 0.24
CA GLY A 120 11.53 -6.99 0.43
C GLY A 120 12.26 -6.21 -0.67
N LEU A 121 11.89 -6.39 -1.93
CA LEU A 121 12.44 -5.63 -3.05
C LEU A 121 12.05 -4.14 -2.97
N LYS A 122 10.84 -3.83 -2.55
CA LYS A 122 10.40 -2.45 -2.33
C LYS A 122 11.29 -1.72 -1.33
N SER A 123 11.61 -2.34 -0.21
CA SER A 123 12.53 -1.77 0.79
C SER A 123 13.90 -1.45 0.21
N LYS A 124 14.43 -2.33 -0.63
CA LYS A 124 15.72 -2.09 -1.32
C LYS A 124 15.65 -0.94 -2.31
N ILE A 125 14.60 -0.88 -3.11
CA ILE A 125 14.38 0.21 -4.09
C ILE A 125 14.23 1.55 -3.38
N ASP A 126 13.43 1.61 -2.32
CA ASP A 126 13.20 2.83 -1.56
C ASP A 126 14.48 3.31 -0.86
N ALA A 127 15.29 2.39 -0.33
CA ALA A 127 16.60 2.71 0.26
C ALA A 127 17.58 3.24 -0.80
N GLN A 128 17.61 2.66 -2.00
CA GLN A 128 18.44 3.14 -3.11
C GLN A 128 18.01 4.53 -3.56
N ARG A 129 16.72 4.80 -3.68
CA ARG A 129 16.19 6.15 -4.00
C ARG A 129 16.60 7.19 -2.97
N ALA A 130 16.45 6.88 -1.68
CA ALA A 130 16.84 7.78 -0.60
C ALA A 130 18.34 8.09 -0.64
N THR A 131 19.19 7.10 -0.92
CA THR A 131 20.63 7.29 -1.07
C THR A 131 20.97 8.17 -2.27
N MET A 132 20.31 7.94 -3.41
CA MET A 132 20.51 8.75 -4.62
C MET A 132 20.08 10.20 -4.44
N GLU A 133 18.96 10.43 -3.77
CA GLU A 133 18.49 11.77 -3.43
C GLU A 133 19.47 12.49 -2.51
N ALA A 134 19.96 11.83 -1.46
CA ALA A 134 20.96 12.39 -0.56
C ALA A 134 22.26 12.77 -1.29
N LEU A 135 22.74 11.92 -2.18
CA LEU A 135 23.92 12.20 -3.01
C LEU A 135 23.70 13.35 -4.00
N ALA A 136 22.51 13.47 -4.55
CA ALA A 136 22.15 14.58 -5.44
C ALA A 136 22.11 15.91 -4.69
N ASP A 137 21.55 15.94 -3.49
CA ASP A 137 21.51 17.11 -2.63
C ASP A 137 22.92 17.54 -2.20
N ASP A 138 23.76 16.60 -1.80
CA ASP A 138 25.16 16.88 -1.44
C ASP A 138 25.95 17.44 -2.64
N ALA A 139 25.71 16.92 -3.83
CA ALA A 139 26.38 17.40 -5.06
C ALA A 139 25.93 18.83 -5.42
N GLU A 140 24.65 19.14 -5.19
CA GLU A 140 24.12 20.47 -5.43
C GLU A 140 24.65 21.50 -4.40
N ASP A 141 24.72 21.12 -3.13
CA ASP A 141 25.34 21.92 -2.07
C ASP A 141 26.83 22.20 -2.35
N LEU A 142 27.56 21.21 -2.82
CA LEU A 142 28.95 21.38 -3.22
C LEU A 142 29.11 22.35 -4.38
N LYS A 143 28.24 22.29 -5.40
CA LYS A 143 28.21 23.23 -6.50
C LYS A 143 27.95 24.66 -6.03
N GLN A 144 27.00 24.84 -5.12
CA GLN A 144 26.69 26.16 -4.56
C GLN A 144 27.81 26.72 -3.70
N ARG A 145 28.54 25.88 -2.95
CA ARG A 145 29.66 26.32 -2.08
C ARG A 145 30.94 26.59 -2.83
N TYR A 146 31.26 25.82 -3.84
CA TYR A 146 32.57 25.86 -4.50
C TYR A 146 32.53 26.35 -5.94
N GLY A 147 31.35 26.67 -6.47
CA GLY A 147 31.13 27.34 -7.74
C GLY A 147 31.88 26.69 -8.91
N ALA A 148 31.28 25.71 -9.52
CA ALA A 148 31.79 25.25 -10.81
C ALA A 148 30.76 25.39 -11.89
#